data_e5c62b986240cbe08b1e159c9a501339
#
_entry.id   e5c62b986240cbe08b1e159c9a501339
#
_cell.length_a   1.000
_cell.length_b   1.000
_cell.length_c   1.000
_cell.angle_alpha   90.00
_cell.angle_beta   90.00
_cell.angle_gamma   90.00
#
_symmetry.space_group_name_H-M   'P 1'
#
loop_
_entity.id
_entity.type
_entity.pdbx_description
1 polymer ?
#
loop_
_entity_poly.entity_id
_entity_poly.type
_entity_poly.pdbx_seq_one_letter_code
_entity_poly.pdbx_strand_id
1 'polypeptide(L)' 'MVAVQTGWPLGMPLVRKMERGLWEVRVDLGETRARLLFTLVEDVMVLLHGFIKKSQKTPLSDLETARQRKAKLWRQ' A
#
# COMPACT_ATOMS: atom_id res chain seq x y z
N MET A 1 -0.59 5.31 -13.39
CA MET A 1 -1.19 5.31 -12.07
C MET A 1 -2.52 4.60 -12.07
N VAL A 2 -2.76 3.79 -11.08
CA VAL A 2 -3.95 2.96 -11.05
C VAL A 2 -4.91 3.50 -10.00
N ALA A 3 -6.11 3.84 -10.41
CA ALA A 3 -7.16 4.20 -9.49
C ALA A 3 -7.73 2.93 -8.87
N VAL A 4 -7.95 2.96 -7.58
CA VAL A 4 -8.62 1.85 -6.90
C VAL A 4 -10.10 1.98 -7.23
N GLN A 5 -10.61 1.02 -7.95
CA GLN A 5 -11.99 1.06 -8.39
C GLN A 5 -12.74 -0.17 -7.90
N THR A 6 -14.05 -0.03 -7.82
CA THR A 6 -14.92 -1.17 -7.64
C THR A 6 -14.88 -2.00 -8.91
N GLY A 7 -15.03 -3.31 -8.78
CA GLY A 7 -14.94 -4.18 -9.94
C GLY A 7 -13.57 -4.75 -10.17
N TRP A 8 -12.79 -4.83 -9.16
CA TRP A 8 -11.47 -5.46 -9.22
C TRP A 8 -11.62 -6.89 -9.73
N PRO A 9 -10.91 -7.26 -10.82
CA PRO A 9 -11.18 -8.52 -11.51
C PRO A 9 -10.77 -9.79 -10.76
N LEU A 10 -9.89 -9.70 -9.80
CA LEU A 10 -9.40 -10.86 -9.06
C LEU A 10 -10.09 -11.01 -7.71
N GLY A 11 -11.30 -10.49 -7.60
CA GLY A 11 -12.00 -10.48 -6.34
C GLY A 11 -11.62 -9.26 -5.53
N MET A 12 -12.06 -9.22 -4.31
CA MET A 12 -11.78 -8.07 -3.45
C MET A 12 -10.32 -8.06 -3.06
N PRO A 13 -9.56 -7.05 -3.45
CA PRO A 13 -8.23 -6.92 -2.89
C PRO A 13 -8.38 -6.62 -1.42
N LEU A 14 -7.54 -7.22 -0.61
CA LEU A 14 -7.56 -6.95 0.81
C LEU A 14 -6.82 -5.63 1.05
N VAL A 15 -7.58 -4.57 1.10
CA VAL A 15 -7.06 -3.24 1.38
C VAL A 15 -7.33 -2.95 2.85
N ARG A 16 -6.30 -2.59 3.56
CA ARG A 16 -6.40 -2.29 4.97
C ARG A 16 -5.83 -0.92 5.26
N LYS A 17 -6.55 -0.15 6.07
CA LYS A 17 -6.04 1.14 6.52
C LYS A 17 -5.03 0.89 7.64
N MET A 18 -3.80 1.35 7.43
CA MET A 18 -2.72 1.18 8.40
C MET A 18 -2.72 2.31 9.41
N GLU A 19 -2.89 3.52 8.92
CA GLU A 19 -2.97 4.71 9.74
C GLU A 19 -3.52 5.83 8.87
N ARG A 20 -3.69 7.01 9.41
CA ARG A 20 -4.26 8.13 8.69
C ARG A 20 -3.46 8.43 7.43
N GLY A 21 -4.12 8.34 6.28
CA GLY A 21 -3.49 8.60 5.00
C GLY A 21 -2.56 7.51 4.49
N LEU A 22 -2.62 6.33 5.08
CA LEU A 22 -1.74 5.23 4.67
C LEU A 22 -2.52 3.93 4.65
N TRP A 23 -2.52 3.28 3.49
CA TRP A 23 -3.21 2.01 3.27
C TRP A 23 -2.26 0.96 2.74
N GLU A 24 -2.66 -0.30 2.95
CA GLU A 24 -1.90 -1.45 2.48
C GLU A 24 -2.79 -2.31 1.59
N VAL A 25 -2.24 -2.72 0.46
CA VAL A 25 -2.88 -3.68 -0.44
C VAL A 25 -2.10 -4.99 -0.40
N ARG A 26 -2.82 -6.10 -0.27
CA ARG A 26 -2.24 -7.44 -0.32
C ARG A 26 -2.24 -7.95 -1.74
N VAL A 27 -1.12 -8.49 -2.16
CA VAL A 27 -0.98 -9.10 -3.47
C VAL A 27 -0.39 -10.49 -3.28
N ASP A 28 -1.15 -11.51 -3.71
CA ASP A 28 -0.68 -12.89 -3.66
C ASP A 28 -0.14 -13.28 -5.02
N LEU A 29 1.12 -13.70 -5.02
CA LEU A 29 1.83 -14.09 -6.23
C LEU A 29 2.19 -15.59 -6.15
N GLY A 30 1.20 -16.41 -5.86
CA GLY A 30 1.43 -17.85 -5.64
C GLY A 30 2.04 -18.08 -4.26
N GLU A 31 3.27 -18.52 -4.23
CA GLU A 31 3.95 -18.76 -2.96
C GLU A 31 4.49 -17.49 -2.31
N THR A 32 4.50 -16.40 -3.05
CA THR A 32 5.02 -15.13 -2.57
C THR A 32 3.88 -14.20 -2.23
N ARG A 33 3.97 -13.56 -1.09
CA ARG A 33 3.00 -12.56 -0.66
C ARG A 33 3.67 -11.21 -0.63
N ALA A 34 3.10 -10.29 -1.38
CA ALA A 34 3.61 -8.92 -1.43
C ALA A 34 2.64 -7.97 -0.74
N ARG A 35 3.16 -6.86 -0.31
CA ARG A 35 2.36 -5.76 0.27
C ARG A 35 2.77 -4.47 -0.41
N LEU A 36 1.77 -3.68 -0.76
CA LEU A 36 1.98 -2.36 -1.36
C LEU A 36 1.39 -1.33 -0.43
N LEU A 37 2.20 -0.38 -0.02
CA LEU A 37 1.74 0.73 0.83
C LEU A 37 1.50 1.93 -0.05
N PHE A 38 0.36 2.57 0.12
CA PHE A 38 -0.04 3.67 -0.73
C PHE A 38 -0.80 4.75 0.05
N THR A 39 -0.87 5.92 -0.53
CA THR A 39 -1.71 7.00 -0.04
C THR A 39 -2.63 7.46 -1.17
N LEU A 40 -3.63 8.24 -0.84
CA LEU A 40 -4.56 8.80 -1.82
C LEU A 40 -4.36 10.30 -1.91
N VAL A 41 -4.23 10.78 -3.14
CA VAL A 41 -4.15 12.21 -3.44
C VAL A 41 -5.21 12.50 -4.49
N GLU A 42 -6.25 13.23 -4.11
CA GLU A 42 -7.34 13.58 -5.02
C GLU A 42 -7.90 12.34 -5.73
N ASP A 43 -8.19 11.30 -4.97
CA ASP A 43 -8.73 10.02 -5.45
C ASP A 43 -7.74 9.22 -6.31
N VAL A 44 -6.49 9.62 -6.32
CA VAL A 44 -5.45 8.92 -7.05
C VAL A 44 -4.60 8.13 -6.07
N MET A 45 -4.42 6.85 -6.36
CA MET A 45 -3.59 5.97 -5.57
C MET A 45 -2.12 6.22 -5.90
N VAL A 46 -1.35 6.62 -4.90
CA VAL A 46 0.08 6.85 -5.07
C VAL A 46 0.83 5.78 -4.30
N LEU A 47 1.54 4.92 -5.02
CA LEU A 47 2.33 3.87 -4.38
C LEU A 47 3.55 4.48 -3.71
N LEU A 48 3.73 4.14 -2.45
CA LEU A 48 4.84 4.66 -1.64
C LEU A 48 5.95 3.65 -1.48
N HIS A 49 5.59 2.38 -1.30
CA HIS A 49 6.57 1.35 -0.98
C HIS A 49 5.95 -0.02 -1.19
N GLY A 50 6.74 -0.95 -1.70
CA GLY A 50 6.33 -2.33 -1.83
C GLY A 50 7.37 -3.24 -1.19
N PHE A 51 6.92 -4.36 -0.63
CA PHE A 51 7.83 -5.30 -0.01
C PHE A 51 7.24 -6.70 -0.03
N ILE A 52 8.10 -7.69 0.11
CA ILE A 52 7.69 -9.08 0.21
C ILE A 52 7.44 -9.39 1.68
N LYS A 53 6.26 -9.88 1.97
CA LYS A 53 5.87 -10.15 3.36
C LYS A 53 6.49 -11.46 3.83
N LYS A 54 7.20 -11.39 4.95
CA LYS A 54 7.83 -12.56 5.55
C LYS A 54 7.31 -12.84 6.96
N SER A 55 6.46 -11.98 7.48
CA SER A 55 5.93 -12.12 8.82
C SER A 55 4.47 -11.68 8.86
N GLN A 56 3.83 -11.91 10.00
CA GLN A 56 2.43 -11.53 10.18
C GLN A 56 2.20 -10.02 10.17
N LYS A 57 3.17 -9.29 10.71
CA LYS A 57 3.02 -7.85 10.83
C LYS A 57 3.82 -7.14 9.74
N THR A 58 3.37 -5.94 9.37
CA THR A 58 4.13 -5.07 8.51
C THR A 58 5.38 -4.63 9.26
N PRO A 59 6.58 -4.90 8.74
CA PRO A 59 7.80 -4.48 9.43
C PRO A 59 7.86 -2.98 9.61
N LEU A 60 8.36 -2.56 10.76
CA LEU A 60 8.45 -1.14 11.08
C LEU A 60 9.30 -0.38 10.07
N SER A 61 10.37 -0.99 9.59
CA SER A 61 11.23 -0.34 8.60
C SER A 61 10.49 -0.03 7.31
N ASP A 62 9.62 -0.93 6.87
CA ASP A 62 8.83 -0.70 5.66
C ASP A 62 7.79 0.38 5.88
N LEU A 63 7.18 0.38 7.05
CA LEU A 63 6.20 1.40 7.42
C LEU A 63 6.85 2.78 7.50
N GLU A 64 8.04 2.86 8.09
CA GLU A 64 8.79 4.10 8.18
C GLU A 64 9.15 4.65 6.80
N THR A 65 9.57 3.76 5.89
CA THR A 65 9.88 4.16 4.52
C THR A 65 8.66 4.78 3.86
N ALA A 66 7.51 4.16 4.01
CA ALA A 66 6.27 4.66 3.43
C ALA A 66 5.90 6.02 4.05
N ARG A 67 6.05 6.17 5.35
CA ARG A 67 5.77 7.42 6.04
C ARG A 67 6.65 8.56 5.53
N GLN A 68 7.93 8.28 5.35
CA GLN A 68 8.87 9.28 4.85
C GLN A 68 8.51 9.71 3.44
N ARG A 69 8.17 8.77 2.58
CA ARG A 69 7.81 9.08 1.20
C ARG A 69 6.50 9.86 1.13
N LYS A 70 5.55 9.49 1.98
CA LYS A 70 4.28 10.23 2.07
C LYS A 70 4.53 11.68 2.49
N ALA A 71 5.40 11.88 3.48
CA ALA A 71 5.73 13.22 3.96
C ALA A 71 6.36 14.08 2.86
N LYS A 72 7.23 13.49 2.05
CA LYS A 72 7.83 14.21 0.94
C LYS A 72 6.79 14.60 -0.11
N LEU A 73 5.83 13.74 -0.34
CA LEU A 73 4.77 14.01 -1.29
C LEU A 73 3.95 15.22 -0.89
N TRP A 74 3.64 15.34 0.39
CA TRP A 74 2.84 16.45 0.89
C TRP A 74 3.60 17.76 1.03
N ARG A 75 4.92 17.73 0.90
CA ARG A 75 5.76 18.93 0.96
C ARG A 75 5.93 19.64 -0.36
N GLN A 76 5.49 19.03 -1.42
CA GLN A 76 5.64 19.63 -2.75
C GLN A 76 4.59 20.69 -3.04
#